data_bfed5a809076bd776c4f8a1993f4c142
#
_entry.id   bfed5a809076bd776c4f8a1993f4c142
#
_cell.length_a   1.000
_cell.length_b   1.000
_cell.length_c   1.000
_cell.angle_alpha   90.00
_cell.angle_beta   90.00
_cell.angle_gamma   90.00
#
_symmetry.space_group_name_H-M   'P 1'
#
loop_
_entity.id
_entity.type
_entity.pdbx_description
1 polymer ?
#
loop_
_entity_poly.entity_id
_entity_poly.type
_entity_poly.pdbx_seq_one_letter_code
_entity_poly.pdbx_strand_id
1 'polypeptide(L)'
;NYLHAKSIAKDSSYIVGMPFVPERYLYGDVPANHNNYKLKGDIPEPALFLAQYLEKELNKEGITVKEKASCFRIMQKERLWQLKERKTLTTTYSPTLAKIVEKTNHVSHNLYADALLKTIGLRYKAEKRESVSSFERGIRVMKSYWEKKGVDLSPFVIYDGSGLALANKVT
;
A
#
# COMPACT_ATOMS: atom_id res chain seq x y z
N ASN A 1 -24.59 1.84 -2.30
CA ASN A 1 -24.35 1.25 -3.61
C ASN A 1 -25.08 2.07 -4.67
N TYR A 2 -24.33 2.61 -5.63
CA TYR A 2 -24.82 3.45 -6.74
C TYR A 2 -24.41 2.85 -8.08
N LEU A 3 -24.34 1.52 -8.15
CA LEU A 3 -24.04 0.80 -9.39
C LEU A 3 -25.29 0.62 -10.22
N HIS A 4 -25.13 0.72 -11.54
CA HIS A 4 -26.18 0.46 -12.52
C HIS A 4 -25.78 -0.70 -13.42
N ALA A 5 -26.67 -1.65 -13.62
CA ALA A 5 -26.47 -2.73 -14.60
C ALA A 5 -26.83 -2.22 -16.00
N LYS A 6 -25.89 -2.31 -16.93
CA LYS A 6 -26.07 -1.86 -18.31
C LYS A 6 -25.58 -2.91 -19.31
N SER A 7 -26.08 -2.84 -20.54
CA SER A 7 -25.59 -3.67 -21.65
C SER A 7 -24.26 -3.14 -22.18
N ILE A 8 -23.17 -3.38 -21.42
CA ILE A 8 -21.81 -2.95 -21.73
C ILE A 8 -20.85 -4.12 -21.63
N ALA A 9 -19.76 -4.08 -22.39
CA ALA A 9 -18.74 -5.14 -22.39
C ALA A 9 -17.72 -5.01 -21.24
N LYS A 10 -17.47 -3.78 -20.78
CA LYS A 10 -16.54 -3.49 -19.66
C LYS A 10 -17.23 -2.59 -18.67
N ASP A 11 -16.90 -2.79 -17.40
CA ASP A 11 -17.36 -1.91 -16.34
C ASP A 11 -16.65 -0.54 -16.39
N SER A 12 -17.37 0.47 -15.93
CA SER A 12 -16.85 1.80 -15.61
C SER A 12 -17.00 2.11 -14.13
N SER A 13 -17.07 1.06 -13.33
CA SER A 13 -17.30 1.18 -11.91
C SER A 13 -16.03 1.55 -11.14
N TYR A 14 -16.21 2.24 -10.04
CA TYR A 14 -15.16 2.60 -9.11
C TYR A 14 -15.67 2.58 -7.68
N ILE A 15 -14.74 2.37 -6.75
CA ILE A 15 -15.00 2.34 -5.31
C ILE A 15 -14.27 3.52 -4.69
N VAL A 16 -14.99 4.32 -3.92
CA VAL A 16 -14.42 5.45 -3.18
C VAL A 16 -14.67 5.31 -1.69
N GLY A 17 -13.76 5.83 -0.91
CA GLY A 17 -13.88 5.91 0.54
C GLY A 17 -12.67 6.60 1.16
N MET A 18 -12.82 7.07 2.38
CA MET A 18 -11.72 7.69 3.10
C MET A 18 -10.81 6.64 3.76
N PRO A 19 -9.50 6.89 3.86
CA PRO A 19 -8.61 6.04 4.65
C PRO A 19 -9.13 5.87 6.08
N PHE A 20 -8.97 4.65 6.63
CA PHE A 20 -9.37 4.28 7.99
C PHE A 20 -10.87 4.35 8.30
N VAL A 21 -11.70 4.63 7.31
CA VAL A 21 -13.16 4.61 7.41
C VAL A 21 -13.67 3.35 6.69
N PRO A 22 -14.49 2.49 7.33
CA PRO A 22 -14.90 1.22 6.73
C PRO A 22 -15.92 1.39 5.59
N GLU A 23 -16.63 2.51 5.55
CA GLU A 23 -17.63 2.78 4.53
C GLU A 23 -16.99 2.93 3.16
N ARG A 24 -17.59 2.26 2.19
CA ARG A 24 -17.23 2.32 0.77
C ARG A 24 -18.46 2.59 -0.08
N TYR A 25 -18.29 3.51 -1.01
CA TYR A 25 -19.31 3.88 -1.97
C TYR A 25 -18.92 3.34 -3.34
N LEU A 26 -19.85 2.59 -3.95
CA LEU A 26 -19.66 1.99 -5.25
C LEU A 26 -20.47 2.78 -6.27
N TYR A 27 -19.81 3.28 -7.30
CA TYR A 27 -20.43 4.06 -8.37
C TYR A 27 -20.12 3.47 -9.73
N GLY A 28 -20.94 3.86 -10.73
CA GLY A 28 -20.72 3.58 -12.13
C GLY A 28 -21.55 2.44 -12.66
N ASP A 29 -21.14 1.95 -13.83
CA ASP A 29 -21.89 0.95 -14.57
C ASP A 29 -21.16 -0.39 -14.57
N VAL A 30 -21.93 -1.47 -14.42
CA VAL A 30 -21.45 -2.84 -14.51
C VAL A 30 -22.21 -3.59 -15.61
N PRO A 31 -21.59 -4.61 -16.25
CA PRO A 31 -22.27 -5.41 -17.25
C PRO A 31 -23.51 -6.08 -16.67
N ALA A 32 -24.64 -5.95 -17.38
CA ALA A 32 -25.86 -6.69 -17.07
C ALA A 32 -25.67 -8.21 -17.33
N ASN A 33 -26.49 -9.02 -16.73
CA ASN A 33 -26.51 -10.49 -16.91
C ASN A 33 -25.24 -11.23 -16.46
N HIS A 34 -24.45 -10.64 -15.59
CA HIS A 34 -23.33 -11.30 -14.93
C HIS A 34 -23.70 -11.66 -13.47
N ASN A 35 -23.73 -12.94 -13.16
CA ASN A 35 -23.83 -13.40 -11.79
C ASN A 35 -22.48 -13.24 -11.08
N ASN A 36 -22.48 -12.66 -9.87
CA ASN A 36 -21.29 -12.49 -9.04
C ASN A 36 -20.18 -11.65 -9.72
N TYR A 37 -20.54 -10.53 -10.37
CA TYR A 37 -19.56 -9.63 -10.96
C TYR A 37 -18.58 -9.11 -9.88
N LYS A 38 -17.28 -9.24 -10.15
CA LYS A 38 -16.23 -8.93 -9.16
C LYS A 38 -15.67 -7.54 -9.42
N LEU A 39 -15.86 -6.65 -8.47
CA LEU A 39 -15.20 -5.36 -8.43
C LEU A 39 -13.97 -5.42 -7.53
N LYS A 40 -12.95 -4.62 -7.86
CA LYS A 40 -11.75 -4.46 -7.06
C LYS A 40 -11.73 -3.09 -6.42
N GLY A 41 -11.37 -3.03 -5.15
CA GLY A 41 -11.24 -1.79 -4.41
C GLY A 41 -10.10 -1.87 -3.40
N ASP A 42 -9.88 -0.76 -2.71
CA ASP A 42 -8.90 -0.68 -1.64
C ASP A 42 -9.43 -1.32 -0.34
N ILE A 43 -8.51 -1.68 0.53
CA ILE A 43 -8.81 -2.08 1.91
C ILE A 43 -8.62 -0.86 2.79
N PRO A 44 -9.66 -0.41 3.54
CA PRO A 44 -9.61 0.80 4.36
C PRO A 44 -8.46 0.84 5.35
N GLU A 45 -8.21 -0.29 5.98
CA GLU A 45 -7.18 -0.46 7.01
C GLU A 45 -6.50 -1.82 6.87
N PRO A 46 -5.52 -1.94 5.95
CA PRO A 46 -4.89 -3.22 5.61
C PRO A 46 -4.26 -3.95 6.80
N ALA A 47 -3.66 -3.21 7.73
CA ALA A 47 -3.02 -3.79 8.91
C ALA A 47 -4.04 -4.44 9.86
N LEU A 48 -5.17 -3.77 10.10
CA LEU A 48 -6.26 -4.32 10.91
C LEU A 48 -6.93 -5.50 10.20
N PHE A 49 -7.18 -5.36 8.89
CA PHE A 49 -7.75 -6.44 8.10
C PHE A 49 -6.89 -7.71 8.15
N LEU A 50 -5.57 -7.59 8.01
CA LEU A 50 -4.65 -8.72 8.11
C LEU A 50 -4.71 -9.38 9.49
N ALA A 51 -4.75 -8.60 10.56
CA ALA A 51 -4.86 -9.12 11.92
C ALA A 51 -6.20 -9.87 12.13
N GLN A 52 -7.31 -9.30 11.68
CA GLN A 52 -8.63 -9.94 11.75
C GLN A 52 -8.71 -11.21 10.90
N TYR A 53 -8.10 -11.18 9.72
CA TYR A 53 -8.04 -12.36 8.86
C TYR A 53 -7.24 -13.49 9.50
N LEU A 54 -6.08 -13.17 10.09
CA LEU A 54 -5.27 -14.14 10.83
C LEU A 54 -6.03 -14.72 12.03
N GLU A 55 -6.67 -13.88 12.84
CA GLU A 55 -7.52 -14.31 13.96
C GLU A 55 -8.61 -15.29 13.49
N LYS A 56 -9.27 -14.97 12.40
CA LYS A 56 -10.31 -15.83 11.80
C LYS A 56 -9.76 -17.18 11.37
N GLU A 57 -8.62 -17.21 10.68
CA GLU A 57 -8.00 -18.47 10.23
C GLU A 57 -7.50 -19.31 11.41
N LEU A 58 -6.88 -18.70 12.42
CA LEU A 58 -6.49 -19.40 13.65
C LEU A 58 -7.68 -20.05 14.38
N ASN A 59 -8.78 -19.32 14.49
CA ASN A 59 -10.01 -19.86 15.12
C ASN A 59 -10.59 -21.04 14.32
N LYS A 60 -10.50 -21.04 12.99
CA LYS A 60 -10.91 -22.18 12.17
C LYS A 60 -10.07 -23.44 12.45
N GLU A 61 -8.78 -23.26 12.72
CA GLU A 61 -7.84 -24.32 13.08
C GLU A 61 -7.92 -24.70 14.58
N GLY A 62 -8.91 -24.21 15.30
CA GLY A 62 -9.11 -24.51 16.72
C GLY A 62 -8.19 -23.76 17.67
N ILE A 63 -7.45 -22.79 17.19
CA ILE A 63 -6.55 -21.96 18.01
C ILE A 63 -7.31 -20.70 18.45
N THR A 64 -7.67 -20.65 19.73
CA THR A 64 -8.37 -19.49 20.30
C THR A 64 -7.43 -18.32 20.52
N VAL A 65 -7.75 -17.17 19.96
CA VAL A 65 -7.04 -15.91 20.18
C VAL A 65 -7.75 -15.15 21.32
N LYS A 66 -7.05 -14.85 22.42
CA LYS A 66 -7.62 -14.19 23.60
C LYS A 66 -7.93 -12.73 23.38
N GLU A 67 -7.01 -12.02 22.71
CA GLU A 67 -7.13 -10.58 22.46
C GLU A 67 -7.74 -10.32 21.10
N LYS A 68 -8.54 -9.27 20.97
CA LYS A 68 -9.11 -8.85 19.69
C LYS A 68 -8.00 -8.41 18.73
N ALA A 69 -8.19 -8.72 17.46
CA ALA A 69 -7.32 -8.22 16.41
C ALA A 69 -7.18 -6.69 16.46
N SER A 70 -5.98 -6.21 16.39
CA SER A 70 -5.66 -4.78 16.48
C SER A 70 -4.50 -4.42 15.55
N CYS A 71 -4.24 -3.13 15.40
CA CYS A 71 -3.09 -2.61 14.67
C CYS A 71 -2.40 -1.50 15.46
N PHE A 72 -1.18 -1.15 15.05
CA PHE A 72 -0.38 -0.14 15.73
C PHE A 72 -1.11 1.19 15.93
N ARG A 73 -1.84 1.66 14.91
CA ARG A 73 -2.61 2.90 14.97
C ARG A 73 -3.67 2.87 16.09
N ILE A 74 -4.43 1.78 16.20
CA ILE A 74 -5.46 1.62 17.24
C ILE A 74 -4.80 1.56 18.61
N MET A 75 -3.77 0.73 18.75
CA MET A 75 -3.04 0.58 20.02
C MET A 75 -2.43 1.90 20.50
N GLN A 76 -1.91 2.72 19.59
CA GLN A 76 -1.43 4.06 19.94
C GLN A 76 -2.56 4.98 20.38
N LYS A 77 -3.68 5.02 19.63
CA LYS A 77 -4.85 5.84 19.96
C LYS A 77 -5.39 5.51 21.36
N GLU A 78 -5.45 4.25 21.68
CA GLU A 78 -5.96 3.73 22.97
C GLU A 78 -4.90 3.72 24.07
N ARG A 79 -3.67 4.19 23.80
CA ARG A 79 -2.52 4.18 24.70
C ARG A 79 -2.14 2.79 25.23
N LEU A 80 -2.47 1.75 24.47
CA LEU A 80 -2.19 0.34 24.79
C LEU A 80 -0.85 -0.14 24.23
N TRP A 81 -0.18 0.69 23.41
CA TRP A 81 1.09 0.32 22.82
C TRP A 81 2.19 0.21 23.87
N GLN A 82 2.75 -0.97 23.96
CA GLN A 82 3.93 -1.26 24.79
C GLN A 82 4.95 -2.02 23.94
N LEU A 83 6.21 -1.66 24.09
CA LEU A 83 7.30 -2.43 23.49
C LEU A 83 7.49 -3.69 24.35
N LYS A 84 6.93 -4.81 23.89
CA LYS A 84 7.08 -6.12 24.52
C LYS A 84 8.11 -6.94 23.76
N GLU A 85 8.81 -7.82 24.44
CA GLU A 85 9.62 -8.84 23.79
C GLU A 85 8.73 -9.69 22.86
N ARG A 86 9.25 -9.97 21.66
CA ARG A 86 8.53 -10.73 20.64
C ARG A 86 9.35 -11.93 20.23
N LYS A 87 8.69 -13.07 20.16
CA LYS A 87 9.27 -14.29 19.60
C LYS A 87 8.85 -14.42 18.14
N THR A 88 9.83 -14.63 17.25
CA THR A 88 9.55 -14.94 15.84
C THR A 88 8.99 -16.36 15.76
N LEU A 89 7.78 -16.49 15.26
CA LEU A 89 7.14 -17.79 15.03
C LEU A 89 7.47 -18.35 13.66
N THR A 90 7.47 -17.47 12.65
CA THR A 90 7.77 -17.85 11.26
C THR A 90 8.34 -16.65 10.51
N THR A 91 9.02 -16.92 9.42
CA THR A 91 9.56 -15.91 8.52
C THR A 91 9.13 -16.21 7.09
N THR A 92 8.54 -15.24 6.44
CA THR A 92 8.18 -15.31 5.02
C THR A 92 9.13 -14.43 4.23
N TYR A 93 9.69 -14.98 3.15
CA TYR A 93 10.58 -14.25 2.27
C TYR A 93 9.83 -13.71 1.05
N SER A 94 10.17 -12.50 0.64
CA SER A 94 9.69 -11.94 -0.61
C SER A 94 10.33 -12.67 -1.81
N PRO A 95 9.74 -12.57 -3.01
CA PRO A 95 10.46 -12.86 -4.24
C PRO A 95 11.74 -12.03 -4.37
N THR A 96 12.63 -12.42 -5.27
CA THR A 96 13.84 -11.63 -5.55
C THR A 96 13.48 -10.23 -6.02
N LEU A 97 14.38 -9.24 -5.77
CA LEU A 97 14.17 -7.87 -6.22
C LEU A 97 13.92 -7.79 -7.73
N ALA A 98 14.63 -8.59 -8.53
CA ALA A 98 14.44 -8.65 -9.97
C ALA A 98 12.99 -9.01 -10.34
N LYS A 99 12.40 -10.02 -9.70
CA LYS A 99 11.01 -10.42 -9.92
C LYS A 99 10.01 -9.36 -9.46
N ILE A 100 10.32 -8.64 -8.37
CA ILE A 100 9.47 -7.53 -7.90
C ILE A 100 9.48 -6.39 -8.92
N VAL A 101 10.66 -6.01 -9.43
CA VAL A 101 10.81 -4.96 -10.44
C VAL A 101 10.14 -5.37 -11.76
N GLU A 102 10.37 -6.60 -12.22
CA GLU A 102 9.69 -7.15 -13.40
C GLU A 102 8.17 -7.05 -13.27
N LYS A 103 7.62 -7.51 -12.16
CA LYS A 103 6.18 -7.42 -11.88
C LYS A 103 5.69 -5.97 -11.85
N THR A 104 6.46 -5.07 -11.24
CA THR A 104 6.13 -3.65 -11.15
C THR A 104 5.97 -3.05 -12.55
N ASN A 105 6.93 -3.32 -13.44
CA ASN A 105 6.93 -2.76 -14.79
C ASN A 105 5.88 -3.40 -15.71
N HIS A 106 5.73 -4.74 -15.68
CA HIS A 106 4.83 -5.43 -16.61
C HIS A 106 3.35 -5.17 -16.33
N VAL A 107 2.97 -4.99 -15.05
CA VAL A 107 1.55 -4.78 -14.71
C VAL A 107 1.28 -3.39 -14.13
N SER A 108 2.25 -2.48 -14.18
CA SER A 108 2.13 -1.14 -13.61
C SER A 108 1.68 -1.17 -12.14
N HIS A 109 2.42 -1.90 -11.31
CA HIS A 109 2.02 -2.17 -9.92
C HIS A 109 2.40 -1.02 -9.00
N ASN A 110 1.53 -0.04 -8.85
CA ASN A 110 1.76 1.22 -8.12
C ASN A 110 2.25 1.02 -6.67
N LEU A 111 1.60 0.10 -5.94
CA LEU A 111 2.01 -0.20 -4.56
C LEU A 111 3.44 -0.73 -4.46
N TYR A 112 3.90 -1.51 -5.44
CA TYR A 112 5.29 -1.98 -5.45
C TYR A 112 6.26 -0.86 -5.78
N ALA A 113 5.93 0.01 -6.73
CA ALA A 113 6.76 1.18 -7.05
C ALA A 113 6.95 2.08 -5.82
N ASP A 114 5.89 2.38 -5.10
CA ASP A 114 5.93 3.14 -3.84
C ASP A 114 6.71 2.41 -2.75
N ALA A 115 6.53 1.11 -2.61
CA ALA A 115 7.25 0.31 -1.62
C ALA A 115 8.76 0.26 -1.90
N LEU A 116 9.14 0.17 -3.17
CA LEU A 116 10.55 0.22 -3.60
C LEU A 116 11.18 1.57 -3.24
N LEU A 117 10.51 2.69 -3.56
CA LEU A 117 10.98 4.02 -3.21
C LEU A 117 11.14 4.20 -1.70
N LYS A 118 10.17 3.78 -0.91
CA LYS A 118 10.26 3.77 0.56
C LYS A 118 11.41 2.91 1.07
N THR A 119 11.64 1.75 0.45
CA THR A 119 12.71 0.83 0.84
C THR A 119 14.08 1.46 0.59
N ILE A 120 14.27 2.20 -0.51
CA ILE A 120 15.48 2.99 -0.76
C ILE A 120 15.69 3.97 0.40
N GLY A 121 14.66 4.71 0.78
CA GLY A 121 14.73 5.67 1.89
C GLY A 121 14.98 5.04 3.26
N LEU A 122 14.51 3.82 3.50
CA LEU A 122 14.77 3.08 4.74
C LEU A 122 16.19 2.51 4.81
N ARG A 123 16.77 2.15 3.66
CA ARG A 123 18.14 1.63 3.56
C ARG A 123 19.22 2.73 3.62
N TYR A 124 18.83 3.96 3.36
CA TYR A 124 19.74 5.10 3.46
C TYR A 124 20.05 5.41 4.93
N LYS A 125 21.32 5.31 5.31
CA LYS A 125 21.78 5.71 6.65
C LYS A 125 21.89 7.23 6.68
N ALA A 126 20.92 7.89 7.29
CA ALA A 126 21.02 9.31 7.58
C ALA A 126 22.08 9.54 8.67
N GLU A 127 22.96 10.49 8.47
CA GLU A 127 24.01 10.86 9.46
C GLU A 127 23.44 11.48 10.73
N LYS A 128 22.24 12.02 10.66
CA LYS A 128 21.49 12.61 11.80
C LYS A 128 20.05 12.06 11.81
N ARG A 129 19.42 12.06 12.99
CA ARG A 129 17.97 11.80 13.12
C ARG A 129 17.18 12.88 12.39
N GLU A 130 16.93 12.67 11.13
CA GLU A 130 16.01 13.50 10.36
C GLU A 130 14.57 13.07 10.65
N SER A 131 13.71 14.02 10.98
CA SER A 131 12.26 13.78 11.11
C SER A 131 11.56 13.74 9.75
N VAL A 132 12.21 13.15 8.75
CA VAL A 132 11.76 13.06 7.36
C VAL A 132 11.21 11.65 7.09
N SER A 133 10.14 11.56 6.33
CA SER A 133 9.55 10.28 5.97
C SER A 133 10.51 9.42 5.13
N SER A 134 10.31 8.08 5.17
CA SER A 134 11.08 7.18 4.28
C SER A 134 10.84 7.48 2.80
N PHE A 135 9.70 8.06 2.48
CA PHE A 135 9.34 8.48 1.14
C PHE A 135 10.25 9.62 0.66
N GLU A 136 10.30 10.71 1.42
CA GLU A 136 11.16 11.87 1.11
C GLU A 136 12.63 11.50 1.07
N ARG A 137 13.10 10.64 1.99
CA ARG A 137 14.47 10.12 1.92
C ARG A 137 14.72 9.34 0.64
N GLY A 138 13.77 8.48 0.23
CA GLY A 138 13.86 7.72 -1.02
C GLY A 138 13.98 8.63 -2.23
N ILE A 139 13.18 9.68 -2.31
CA ILE A 139 13.25 10.68 -3.38
C ILE A 139 14.61 11.38 -3.39
N ARG A 140 15.10 11.83 -2.24
CA ARG A 140 16.42 12.48 -2.14
C ARG A 140 17.56 11.57 -2.61
N VAL A 141 17.55 10.31 -2.17
CA VAL A 141 18.56 9.32 -2.56
C VAL A 141 18.54 9.07 -4.06
N MET A 142 17.35 8.90 -4.62
CA MET A 142 17.15 8.69 -6.05
C MET A 142 17.64 9.90 -6.86
N LYS A 143 17.23 11.12 -6.47
CA LYS A 143 17.71 12.36 -7.13
C LYS A 143 19.22 12.47 -7.07
N SER A 144 19.82 12.34 -5.89
CA SER A 144 21.28 12.40 -5.72
C SER A 144 22.03 11.35 -6.55
N TYR A 145 21.47 10.16 -6.71
CA TYR A 145 22.05 9.12 -7.55
C TYR A 145 22.12 9.55 -9.03
N TRP A 146 21.02 10.09 -9.56
CA TRP A 146 20.97 10.50 -10.96
C TRP A 146 21.73 11.78 -11.25
N GLU A 147 21.73 12.76 -10.33
CA GLU A 147 22.55 13.96 -10.40
C GLU A 147 24.06 13.61 -10.49
N LYS A 148 24.53 12.66 -9.68
CA LYS A 148 25.90 12.14 -9.76
C LYS A 148 26.20 11.44 -11.09
N LYS A 149 25.18 11.01 -11.83
CA LYS A 149 25.31 10.47 -13.18
C LYS A 149 25.24 11.54 -14.28
N GLY A 150 25.15 12.79 -13.92
CA GLY A 150 25.11 13.93 -14.85
C GLY A 150 23.71 14.26 -15.37
N VAL A 151 22.66 13.71 -14.77
CA VAL A 151 21.28 14.05 -15.12
C VAL A 151 20.86 15.32 -14.39
N ASP A 152 20.44 16.36 -15.13
CA ASP A 152 19.82 17.54 -14.51
C ASP A 152 18.41 17.21 -14.04
N LEU A 153 18.22 17.23 -12.74
CA LEU A 153 16.92 16.99 -12.10
C LEU A 153 16.29 18.25 -11.52
N SER A 154 16.79 19.43 -11.87
CA SER A 154 16.24 20.70 -11.41
C SER A 154 14.75 20.89 -11.79
N PRO A 155 14.30 20.49 -12.99
CA PRO A 155 12.88 20.59 -13.35
C PRO A 155 12.02 19.40 -12.87
N PHE A 156 12.65 18.41 -12.20
CA PHE A 156 11.98 17.16 -11.85
C PHE A 156 11.35 17.23 -10.46
N VAL A 157 10.03 17.15 -10.40
CA VAL A 157 9.24 17.13 -9.16
C VAL A 157 8.60 15.76 -8.97
N ILE A 158 8.95 15.09 -7.88
CA ILE A 158 8.44 13.75 -7.56
C ILE A 158 7.81 13.77 -6.18
N TYR A 159 6.61 13.23 -6.09
CA TYR A 159 5.86 13.05 -4.85
C TYR A 159 5.64 11.58 -4.48
N ASP A 160 5.70 10.68 -5.46
CA ASP A 160 5.50 9.24 -5.27
C ASP A 160 6.38 8.39 -6.18
N GLY A 161 6.42 7.10 -5.94
CA GLY A 161 7.15 6.14 -6.78
C GLY A 161 6.31 5.60 -7.94
N SER A 162 4.99 5.75 -7.86
CA SER A 162 4.04 5.19 -8.81
C SER A 162 3.76 6.10 -10.00
N GLY A 163 4.02 7.40 -9.86
CA GLY A 163 3.67 8.41 -10.87
C GLY A 163 2.21 8.84 -10.87
N LEU A 164 1.41 8.41 -9.87
CA LEU A 164 -0.01 8.77 -9.78
C LEU A 164 -0.27 10.16 -9.20
N ALA A 165 0.66 10.71 -8.45
CA ALA A 165 0.50 12.05 -7.89
C ALA A 165 0.42 13.08 -9.01
N LEU A 166 -0.68 13.81 -9.09
CA LEU A 166 -0.93 14.83 -10.12
C LEU A 166 0.11 15.97 -10.12
N ALA A 167 0.82 16.13 -9.00
CA ALA A 167 1.87 17.13 -8.85
C ALA A 167 3.24 16.68 -9.36
N ASN A 168 3.41 15.39 -9.76
CA ASN A 168 4.62 14.94 -10.42
C ASN A 168 4.84 15.73 -11.73
N LYS A 169 6.04 16.21 -11.94
CA LYS A 169 6.41 16.97 -13.14
C LYS A 169 7.75 16.49 -13.67
N VAL A 170 7.82 16.33 -14.97
CA VAL A 170 9.03 16.04 -15.74
C VAL A 170 9.01 16.98 -16.94
N THR A 171 10.10 17.66 -17.21
CA THR A 171 10.27 18.50 -18.42
C THR A 171 11.45 17.98 -19.23
#